data_a9fc9305fbc93b90328028cce07577db
#
_entry.id   a9fc9305fbc93b90328028cce07577db
#
_cell.length_a   1.000
_cell.length_b   1.000
_cell.length_c   1.000
_cell.angle_alpha   90.00
_cell.angle_beta   90.00
_cell.angle_gamma   90.00
#
_symmetry.space_group_name_H-M   'P 1'
#
loop_
_entity.id
_entity.type
_entity.pdbx_description
1 polymer ?
#
loop_
_entity_poly.entity_id
_entity_poly.type
_entity_poly.pdbx_seq_one_letter_code
_entity_poly.pdbx_strand_id
1 'polypeptide(L)'
;MKKIKTIRHDWKYSEVKKLFQLPFNELLYQAHTVHRKYFKKNKVQFSTLLSIKTGSCPEDCAYCPQSAHHNTNLKKEKLIEIQKVMEAATEAKKNGSTRFCMGAAWRNPTDKDLEIVCKMIKKVSSLGLETCATLGMLNKKQAKKLSEAGLDYYNHNIDTSENYYEKIITTRKFEDRLNTLSNVRGAGLKVCCGGILGMGETLKDRAEMLRTLAKSFIYSRGGDLRIASRSVASFFHLVS
;
A
#
# COMPACT_ATOMS: atom_id res chain seq x y z
N MET A 1 -7.17 -28.66 -18.84
CA MET A 1 -6.96 -27.40 -18.07
C MET A 1 -6.57 -27.77 -16.65
N LYS A 2 -5.32 -27.55 -16.22
CA LYS A 2 -4.90 -27.78 -14.82
C LYS A 2 -5.60 -26.73 -13.93
N LYS A 3 -6.39 -27.21 -12.93
CA LYS A 3 -7.01 -26.36 -11.90
C LYS A 3 -5.95 -25.41 -11.34
N ILE A 4 -6.18 -24.09 -11.47
CA ILE A 4 -5.38 -23.05 -10.81
C ILE A 4 -5.48 -23.36 -9.31
N LYS A 5 -4.38 -23.77 -8.69
CA LYS A 5 -4.34 -23.89 -7.23
C LYS A 5 -4.56 -22.48 -6.67
N THR A 6 -5.63 -22.30 -5.91
CA THR A 6 -5.99 -21.06 -5.23
C THR A 6 -4.79 -20.55 -4.42
N ILE A 7 -4.57 -19.24 -4.42
CA ILE A 7 -3.56 -18.62 -3.54
C ILE A 7 -3.94 -18.95 -2.10
N ARG A 8 -2.95 -19.38 -1.35
CA ARG A 8 -3.13 -19.82 0.01
C ARG A 8 -3.11 -18.64 0.97
N HIS A 9 -4.04 -18.61 1.91
CA HIS A 9 -4.22 -17.53 2.89
C HIS A 9 -4.14 -18.01 4.35
N ASP A 10 -4.14 -19.33 4.57
CA ASP A 10 -4.23 -20.00 5.89
C ASP A 10 -2.87 -20.38 6.48
N TRP A 11 -1.87 -19.53 6.24
CA TRP A 11 -0.50 -19.75 6.71
C TRP A 11 -0.41 -19.89 8.22
N LYS A 12 0.23 -20.98 8.70
CA LYS A 12 0.59 -21.16 10.12
C LYS A 12 1.88 -20.40 10.41
N TYR A 13 2.04 -19.97 11.66
CA TYR A 13 3.28 -19.32 12.12
C TYR A 13 4.53 -20.18 11.83
N SER A 14 4.46 -21.49 12.13
CA SER A 14 5.55 -22.43 11.91
C SER A 14 5.99 -22.52 10.43
N GLU A 15 5.07 -22.37 9.49
CA GLU A 15 5.36 -22.41 8.06
C GLU A 15 6.06 -21.13 7.61
N VAL A 16 5.57 -19.96 8.05
CA VAL A 16 6.23 -18.69 7.75
C VAL A 16 7.61 -18.63 8.39
N LYS A 17 7.76 -19.10 9.65
CA LYS A 17 9.06 -19.19 10.33
C LYS A 17 10.06 -20.04 9.53
N LYS A 18 9.62 -21.16 8.96
CA LYS A 18 10.50 -22.00 8.11
C LYS A 18 10.98 -21.25 6.87
N LEU A 19 10.16 -20.42 6.25
CA LEU A 19 10.58 -19.62 5.10
C LEU A 19 11.71 -18.63 5.47
N PHE A 20 11.64 -18.01 6.66
CA PHE A 20 12.74 -17.16 7.15
C PHE A 20 14.03 -17.89 7.46
N GLN A 21 13.96 -19.22 7.66
CA GLN A 21 15.12 -20.06 7.95
C GLN A 21 15.78 -20.65 6.68
N LEU A 22 15.14 -20.49 5.52
CA LEU A 22 15.72 -20.95 4.26
C LEU A 22 16.99 -20.14 3.91
N PRO A 23 17.98 -20.77 3.29
CA PRO A 23 19.05 -20.05 2.62
C PRO A 23 18.47 -19.06 1.62
N PHE A 24 19.08 -17.87 1.51
CA PHE A 24 18.55 -16.79 0.68
C PHE A 24 18.29 -17.21 -0.78
N ASN A 25 19.22 -17.91 -1.38
CA ASN A 25 19.08 -18.37 -2.77
C ASN A 25 17.92 -19.36 -2.95
N GLU A 26 17.67 -20.23 -1.97
CA GLU A 26 16.53 -21.14 -1.99
C GLU A 26 15.20 -20.38 -1.87
N LEU A 27 15.15 -19.40 -0.95
CA LEU A 27 13.97 -18.55 -0.82
C LEU A 27 13.68 -17.76 -2.10
N LEU A 28 14.72 -17.21 -2.72
CA LEU A 28 14.62 -16.45 -3.98
C LEU A 28 14.14 -17.35 -5.12
N TYR A 29 14.68 -18.58 -5.23
CA TYR A 29 14.25 -19.55 -6.23
C TYR A 29 12.76 -19.91 -6.08
N GLN A 30 12.32 -20.17 -4.86
CA GLN A 30 10.90 -20.46 -4.58
C GLN A 30 10.01 -19.26 -4.91
N ALA A 31 10.42 -18.04 -4.54
CA ALA A 31 9.69 -16.81 -4.87
C ALA A 31 9.57 -16.60 -6.39
N HIS A 32 10.65 -16.79 -7.13
CA HIS A 32 10.64 -16.73 -8.60
C HIS A 32 9.74 -17.81 -9.23
N THR A 33 9.76 -19.02 -8.69
CA THR A 33 8.91 -20.13 -9.17
C THR A 33 7.44 -19.77 -9.02
N VAL A 34 7.04 -19.24 -7.86
CA VAL A 34 5.67 -18.77 -7.62
C VAL A 34 5.32 -17.60 -8.54
N HIS A 35 6.20 -16.61 -8.66
CA HIS A 35 6.00 -15.46 -9.55
C HIS A 35 5.75 -15.91 -11.00
N ARG A 36 6.59 -16.77 -11.54
CA ARG A 36 6.47 -17.26 -12.94
C ARG A 36 5.21 -18.09 -13.19
N LYS A 37 4.63 -18.65 -12.15
CA LYS A 37 3.39 -19.43 -12.24
C LYS A 37 2.15 -18.56 -12.36
N TYR A 38 2.15 -17.37 -11.69
CA TYR A 38 0.96 -16.52 -11.57
C TYR A 38 1.06 -15.19 -12.33
N PHE A 39 2.25 -14.78 -12.75
CA PHE A 39 2.49 -13.50 -13.41
C PHE A 39 3.22 -13.65 -14.75
N LYS A 40 3.12 -12.59 -15.57
CA LYS A 40 3.92 -12.49 -16.78
C LYS A 40 5.39 -12.39 -16.40
N LYS A 41 6.20 -13.32 -16.94
CA LYS A 41 7.65 -13.36 -16.77
C LYS A 41 8.27 -12.04 -17.22
N ASN A 42 9.23 -11.55 -16.49
CA ASN A 42 10.02 -10.36 -16.87
C ASN A 42 9.21 -9.07 -17.11
N LYS A 43 7.97 -8.97 -16.56
CA LYS A 43 7.18 -7.74 -16.59
C LYS A 43 7.19 -7.08 -15.22
N VAL A 44 7.82 -5.90 -15.14
CA VAL A 44 7.86 -5.04 -13.96
C VAL A 44 6.92 -3.87 -14.17
N GLN A 45 6.14 -3.52 -13.14
CA GLN A 45 5.33 -2.31 -13.16
C GLN A 45 6.19 -1.14 -12.67
N PHE A 46 6.25 -0.09 -13.49
CA PHE A 46 6.90 1.15 -13.10
C PHE A 46 5.86 2.14 -12.56
N SER A 47 6.12 2.68 -11.35
CA SER A 47 5.19 3.58 -10.67
C SER A 47 5.94 4.82 -10.18
N THR A 48 5.37 6.00 -10.40
CA THR A 48 5.88 7.27 -9.86
C THR A 48 5.01 7.75 -8.71
N LEU A 49 5.62 8.22 -7.63
CA LEU A 49 4.93 8.79 -6.47
C LEU A 49 5.12 10.31 -6.43
N LEU A 50 4.02 11.03 -6.24
CA LEU A 50 4.01 12.47 -5.95
C LEU A 50 3.43 12.71 -4.56
N SER A 51 4.12 13.51 -3.74
CA SER A 51 3.53 14.07 -2.52
C SER A 51 2.62 15.23 -2.90
N ILE A 52 1.32 15.04 -2.75
CA ILE A 52 0.33 16.08 -3.06
C ILE A 52 0.02 16.99 -1.87
N LYS A 53 0.41 16.58 -0.65
CA LYS A 53 0.40 17.37 0.57
C LYS A 53 1.50 16.88 1.49
N THR A 54 2.45 17.74 1.82
CA THR A 54 3.68 17.40 2.55
C THR A 54 3.67 17.95 3.98
N GLY A 55 4.13 17.13 4.93
CA GLY A 55 4.36 17.53 6.32
C GLY A 55 3.10 17.75 7.15
N SER A 56 3.30 18.03 8.44
CA SER A 56 2.23 18.27 9.44
C SER A 56 1.19 17.16 9.52
N CYS A 57 1.59 15.89 9.34
CA CYS A 57 0.72 14.77 9.65
C CYS A 57 0.53 14.67 11.17
N PRO A 58 -0.69 14.59 11.69
CA PRO A 58 -0.93 14.51 13.14
C PRO A 58 -0.62 13.13 13.75
N GLU A 59 -0.16 12.17 12.94
CA GLU A 59 0.26 10.85 13.39
C GLU A 59 1.73 10.84 13.80
N ASP A 60 2.07 10.05 14.82
CA ASP A 60 3.41 9.95 15.41
C ASP A 60 4.25 8.78 14.88
N CYS A 61 3.92 8.23 13.71
CA CYS A 61 4.62 7.08 13.13
C CYS A 61 6.15 7.28 13.20
N ALA A 62 6.86 6.44 13.98
CA ALA A 62 8.26 6.61 14.33
C ALA A 62 9.22 6.65 13.13
N TYR A 63 8.84 6.06 12.01
CA TYR A 63 9.62 6.01 10.76
C TYR A 63 9.31 7.15 9.78
N CYS A 64 8.26 7.96 10.06
CA CYS A 64 7.70 8.84 9.03
C CYS A 64 8.16 10.30 9.20
N PRO A 65 8.91 10.87 8.23
CA PRO A 65 9.35 12.25 8.29
C PRO A 65 8.21 13.26 8.08
N GLN A 66 7.03 12.81 7.66
CA GLN A 66 5.84 13.64 7.45
C GLN A 66 5.12 14.01 8.78
N SER A 67 5.48 13.32 9.87
CA SER A 67 4.88 13.50 11.19
C SER A 67 5.13 14.90 11.75
N ALA A 68 4.10 15.49 12.37
CA ALA A 68 4.26 16.75 13.13
C ALA A 68 4.96 16.55 14.47
N HIS A 69 5.09 15.31 14.94
CA HIS A 69 5.77 14.95 16.18
C HIS A 69 7.29 14.83 16.05
N HIS A 70 7.81 14.83 14.82
CA HIS A 70 9.25 14.70 14.57
C HIS A 70 9.84 16.02 14.09
N ASN A 71 11.00 16.38 14.64
CA ASN A 71 11.76 17.53 14.18
C ASN A 71 12.55 17.14 12.92
N THR A 72 11.91 17.29 11.77
CA THR A 72 12.51 17.06 10.46
C THR A 72 12.58 18.39 9.70
N ASN A 73 13.57 18.57 8.83
CA ASN A 73 13.69 19.76 7.98
C ASN A 73 12.67 19.79 6.84
N LEU A 74 11.60 18.99 6.92
CA LEU A 74 10.58 18.89 5.88
C LEU A 74 9.69 20.14 5.89
N LYS A 75 9.66 20.86 4.78
CA LYS A 75 8.78 22.02 4.62
C LYS A 75 7.32 21.57 4.58
N LYS A 76 6.49 22.27 5.35
CA LYS A 76 5.04 22.03 5.36
C LYS A 76 4.41 22.65 4.11
N GLU A 77 3.68 21.84 3.35
CA GLU A 77 3.01 22.27 2.13
C GLU A 77 1.51 21.97 2.23
N LYS A 78 0.72 22.87 1.68
CA LYS A 78 -0.73 22.65 1.50
C LYS A 78 -0.95 21.65 0.36
N LEU A 79 -2.20 21.21 0.21
CA LEU A 79 -2.61 20.42 -0.96
C LEU A 79 -2.27 21.20 -2.23
N ILE A 80 -1.48 20.59 -3.10
CA ILE A 80 -1.00 21.23 -4.34
C ILE A 80 -2.12 21.38 -5.36
N GLU A 81 -1.93 22.28 -6.31
CA GLU A 81 -2.88 22.52 -7.38
C GLU A 81 -2.95 21.34 -8.37
N ILE A 82 -4.13 21.13 -8.94
CA ILE A 82 -4.38 20.04 -9.91
C ILE A 82 -3.44 20.15 -11.10
N GLN A 83 -3.10 21.35 -11.53
CA GLN A 83 -2.20 21.57 -12.67
C GLN A 83 -0.82 20.97 -12.42
N LYS A 84 -0.23 21.17 -11.24
CA LYS A 84 1.07 20.57 -10.85
C LYS A 84 1.01 19.02 -10.84
N VAL A 85 -0.12 18.45 -10.40
CA VAL A 85 -0.32 17.00 -10.47
C VAL A 85 -0.33 16.52 -11.91
N MET A 86 -0.98 17.23 -12.80
CA MET A 86 -1.06 16.89 -14.22
C MET A 86 0.31 16.97 -14.91
N GLU A 87 1.08 17.98 -14.63
CA GLU A 87 2.46 18.14 -15.14
C GLU A 87 3.33 16.95 -14.70
N ALA A 88 3.33 16.64 -13.39
CA ALA A 88 4.07 15.51 -12.86
C ALA A 88 3.59 14.15 -13.42
N ALA A 89 2.29 13.95 -13.58
CA ALA A 89 1.74 12.72 -14.13
C ALA A 89 2.08 12.56 -15.63
N THR A 90 2.07 13.65 -16.39
CA THR A 90 2.46 13.66 -17.81
C THR A 90 3.94 13.31 -17.96
N GLU A 91 4.80 13.90 -17.14
CA GLU A 91 6.23 13.60 -17.15
C GLU A 91 6.50 12.14 -16.71
N ALA A 92 5.80 11.65 -15.67
CA ALA A 92 5.88 10.26 -15.23
C ALA A 92 5.51 9.29 -16.38
N LYS A 93 4.43 9.57 -17.12
CA LYS A 93 4.02 8.78 -18.28
C LYS A 93 5.07 8.78 -19.37
N LYS A 94 5.63 9.95 -19.70
CA LYS A 94 6.71 10.11 -20.70
C LYS A 94 7.94 9.27 -20.32
N ASN A 95 8.24 9.19 -19.02
CA ASN A 95 9.34 8.39 -18.47
C ASN A 95 8.99 6.90 -18.28
N GLY A 96 7.87 6.42 -18.83
CA GLY A 96 7.50 5.01 -18.88
C GLY A 96 6.71 4.51 -17.67
N SER A 97 6.27 5.37 -16.75
CA SER A 97 5.38 4.94 -15.65
C SER A 97 4.05 4.44 -16.22
N THR A 98 3.57 3.34 -15.63
CA THR A 98 2.25 2.77 -15.94
C THR A 98 1.25 3.04 -14.80
N ARG A 99 1.77 3.49 -13.63
CA ARG A 99 0.97 3.88 -12.47
C ARG A 99 1.48 5.20 -11.90
N PHE A 100 0.55 6.05 -11.47
CA PHE A 100 0.86 7.28 -10.76
C PHE A 100 0.24 7.25 -9.36
N CYS A 101 1.08 7.41 -8.34
CA CYS A 101 0.70 7.35 -6.94
C CYS A 101 0.67 8.77 -6.36
N MET A 102 -0.40 9.11 -5.65
CA MET A 102 -0.59 10.39 -4.98
C MET A 102 -0.61 10.19 -3.47
N GLY A 103 0.37 10.75 -2.76
CA GLY A 103 0.49 10.63 -1.30
C GLY A 103 0.19 11.95 -0.61
N ALA A 104 -0.57 11.92 0.49
CA ALA A 104 -0.83 13.08 1.33
C ALA A 104 -0.62 12.78 2.80
N ALA A 105 0.06 13.69 3.50
CA ALA A 105 0.36 13.58 4.92
C ALA A 105 -0.87 13.96 5.77
N TRP A 106 -1.86 13.06 5.81
CA TRP A 106 -3.09 13.18 6.58
C TRP A 106 -3.32 11.98 7.50
N ARG A 107 -4.00 12.25 8.62
CA ARG A 107 -4.67 11.19 9.37
C ARG A 107 -5.90 10.68 8.60
N ASN A 108 -6.70 11.61 8.11
CA ASN A 108 -7.90 11.39 7.31
C ASN A 108 -8.15 12.66 6.47
N PRO A 109 -8.50 12.58 5.19
CA PRO A 109 -8.81 13.76 4.39
C PRO A 109 -10.12 14.41 4.84
N THR A 110 -10.21 15.74 4.77
CA THR A 110 -11.49 16.43 4.88
C THR A 110 -12.34 16.17 3.62
N ASP A 111 -13.65 16.36 3.72
CA ASP A 111 -14.54 16.18 2.53
C ASP A 111 -14.16 17.14 1.40
N LYS A 112 -13.76 18.38 1.73
CA LYS A 112 -13.29 19.38 0.77
C LYS A 112 -12.01 18.94 0.04
N ASP A 113 -11.02 18.47 0.80
CA ASP A 113 -9.76 17.99 0.22
C ASP A 113 -10.00 16.73 -0.64
N LEU A 114 -10.88 15.84 -0.18
CA LEU A 114 -11.23 14.62 -0.90
C LEU A 114 -11.86 14.92 -2.27
N GLU A 115 -12.69 15.96 -2.36
CA GLU A 115 -13.27 16.40 -3.64
C GLU A 115 -12.20 16.87 -4.63
N ILE A 116 -11.20 17.60 -4.13
CA ILE A 116 -10.06 18.03 -4.96
C ILE A 116 -9.26 16.80 -5.43
N VAL A 117 -8.97 15.86 -4.52
CA VAL A 117 -8.27 14.61 -4.87
C VAL A 117 -9.06 13.77 -5.88
N CYS A 118 -10.39 13.70 -5.76
CA CYS A 118 -11.22 13.02 -6.76
C CYS A 118 -11.09 13.66 -8.17
N LYS A 119 -10.98 14.98 -8.25
CA LYS A 119 -10.73 15.68 -9.52
C LYS A 119 -9.31 15.34 -10.06
N MET A 120 -8.29 15.28 -9.19
CA MET A 120 -6.94 14.85 -9.56
C MET A 120 -6.95 13.44 -10.14
N ILE A 121 -7.60 12.49 -9.45
CA ILE A 121 -7.72 11.08 -9.88
C ILE A 121 -8.31 10.99 -11.29
N LYS A 122 -9.45 11.63 -11.53
CA LYS A 122 -10.11 11.64 -12.84
C LYS A 122 -9.18 12.14 -13.96
N LYS A 123 -8.46 13.23 -13.70
CA LYS A 123 -7.53 13.82 -14.68
C LYS A 123 -6.30 12.92 -14.91
N VAL A 124 -5.70 12.34 -13.87
CA VAL A 124 -4.56 11.42 -14.03
C VAL A 124 -5.00 10.15 -14.77
N SER A 125 -6.16 9.60 -14.45
CA SER A 125 -6.74 8.44 -15.14
C SER A 125 -6.97 8.73 -16.63
N SER A 126 -7.39 9.95 -17.00
CA SER A 126 -7.57 10.33 -18.41
C SER A 126 -6.28 10.31 -19.24
N LEU A 127 -5.10 10.33 -18.60
CA LEU A 127 -3.82 10.10 -19.25
C LEU A 127 -3.55 8.63 -19.57
N GLY A 128 -4.41 7.70 -19.16
CA GLY A 128 -4.23 6.25 -19.30
C GLY A 128 -3.27 5.64 -18.29
N LEU A 129 -2.97 6.34 -17.18
CA LEU A 129 -2.20 5.80 -16.05
C LEU A 129 -3.14 5.10 -15.06
N GLU A 130 -2.71 3.95 -14.52
CA GLU A 130 -3.33 3.44 -13.30
C GLU A 130 -3.13 4.46 -12.16
N THR A 131 -4.15 4.67 -11.34
CA THR A 131 -4.09 5.62 -10.23
C THR A 131 -3.96 4.90 -8.89
N CYS A 132 -3.12 5.43 -8.00
CA CYS A 132 -2.98 4.97 -6.63
C CYS A 132 -3.00 6.17 -5.68
N ALA A 133 -3.62 6.03 -4.52
CA ALA A 133 -3.66 7.09 -3.51
C ALA A 133 -3.33 6.57 -2.11
N THR A 134 -2.63 7.40 -1.33
CA THR A 134 -2.31 7.22 0.10
C THR A 134 -2.74 8.47 0.84
N LEU A 135 -3.91 8.45 1.48
CA LEU A 135 -4.55 9.64 2.06
C LEU A 135 -4.83 9.49 3.57
N GLY A 136 -4.21 8.51 4.22
CA GLY A 136 -4.49 8.19 5.62
C GLY A 136 -5.66 7.22 5.77
N MET A 137 -6.41 7.34 6.86
CA MET A 137 -7.59 6.50 7.13
C MET A 137 -8.78 6.95 6.28
N LEU A 138 -9.64 6.01 5.91
CA LEU A 138 -10.87 6.28 5.15
C LEU A 138 -12.07 5.63 5.81
N ASN A 139 -13.17 6.36 5.91
CA ASN A 139 -14.48 5.79 6.19
C ASN A 139 -15.12 5.23 4.90
N LYS A 140 -16.26 4.53 5.05
CA LYS A 140 -16.98 3.91 3.92
C LYS A 140 -17.40 4.92 2.85
N LYS A 141 -17.87 6.11 3.25
CA LYS A 141 -18.31 7.16 2.32
C LYS A 141 -17.13 7.70 1.50
N GLN A 142 -16.00 7.96 2.15
CA GLN A 142 -14.79 8.45 1.50
C GLN A 142 -14.21 7.40 0.53
N ALA A 143 -14.15 6.14 0.93
CA ALA A 143 -13.70 5.05 0.05
C ALA A 143 -14.60 4.91 -1.19
N LYS A 144 -15.92 5.03 -1.02
CA LYS A 144 -16.89 5.01 -2.13
C LYS A 144 -16.68 6.19 -3.09
N LYS A 145 -16.52 7.42 -2.59
CA LYS A 145 -16.23 8.61 -3.41
C LYS A 145 -14.96 8.41 -4.27
N LEU A 146 -13.90 7.86 -3.69
CA LEU A 146 -12.67 7.58 -4.44
C LEU A 146 -12.88 6.52 -5.53
N SER A 147 -13.65 5.47 -5.24
CA SER A 147 -14.02 4.45 -6.23
C SER A 147 -14.80 5.05 -7.39
N GLU A 148 -15.81 5.87 -7.09
CA GLU A 148 -16.63 6.59 -8.10
C GLU A 148 -15.81 7.60 -8.90
N ALA A 149 -14.72 8.12 -8.34
CA ALA A 149 -13.77 8.97 -9.06
C ALA A 149 -12.83 8.20 -10.00
N GLY A 150 -12.88 6.86 -9.99
CA GLY A 150 -12.06 6.00 -10.84
C GLY A 150 -10.66 5.69 -10.27
N LEU A 151 -10.50 5.73 -8.94
CA LEU A 151 -9.26 5.27 -8.31
C LEU A 151 -9.10 3.75 -8.50
N ASP A 152 -7.93 3.31 -8.95
CA ASP A 152 -7.63 1.88 -9.11
C ASP A 152 -7.15 1.24 -7.82
N TYR A 153 -6.22 1.88 -7.12
CA TYR A 153 -5.56 1.35 -5.93
C TYR A 153 -5.59 2.33 -4.76
N TYR A 154 -5.82 1.81 -3.58
CA TYR A 154 -5.58 2.54 -2.34
C TYR A 154 -4.42 1.89 -1.58
N ASN A 155 -3.39 2.68 -1.29
CA ASN A 155 -2.25 2.22 -0.50
C ASN A 155 -2.49 2.52 0.98
N HIS A 156 -2.50 1.46 1.80
CA HIS A 156 -2.63 1.57 3.24
C HIS A 156 -1.91 0.41 3.92
N ASN A 157 -0.71 0.69 4.41
CA ASN A 157 0.13 -0.32 5.03
C ASN A 157 -0.32 -0.66 6.45
N ILE A 158 -0.09 -1.89 6.90
CA ILE A 158 -0.24 -2.27 8.31
C ILE A 158 1.02 -2.00 9.13
N ASP A 159 2.10 -1.65 8.47
CA ASP A 159 3.42 -1.26 8.95
C ASP A 159 4.18 -2.37 9.66
N THR A 160 3.59 -3.02 10.67
CA THR A 160 4.21 -4.11 11.46
C THR A 160 3.15 -5.11 11.95
N SER A 161 3.49 -5.99 12.91
CA SER A 161 2.54 -6.85 13.59
C SER A 161 1.66 -6.06 14.56
N GLU A 162 0.49 -6.59 14.91
CA GLU A 162 -0.39 -6.02 15.93
C GLU A 162 0.33 -5.83 17.27
N ASN A 163 1.09 -6.85 17.70
CA ASN A 163 1.81 -6.82 19.00
C ASN A 163 2.93 -5.78 19.05
N TYR A 164 3.51 -5.42 17.93
CA TYR A 164 4.60 -4.43 17.86
C TYR A 164 4.12 -3.03 17.48
N TYR A 165 2.83 -2.88 17.11
CA TYR A 165 2.29 -1.66 16.53
C TYR A 165 2.39 -0.45 17.45
N GLU A 166 2.03 -0.61 18.74
CA GLU A 166 2.04 0.48 19.71
C GLU A 166 3.45 1.02 20.04
N LYS A 167 4.51 0.23 19.73
CA LYS A 167 5.89 0.70 19.85
C LYS A 167 6.31 1.65 18.73
N ILE A 168 5.55 1.66 17.63
CA ILE A 168 5.86 2.43 16.42
C ILE A 168 4.90 3.60 16.25
N ILE A 169 3.63 3.43 16.65
CA ILE A 169 2.56 4.42 16.45
C ILE A 169 1.64 4.37 17.67
N THR A 170 1.45 5.53 18.34
CA THR A 170 0.57 5.64 19.51
C THR A 170 -0.70 6.43 19.24
N THR A 171 -0.72 7.27 18.20
CA THR A 171 -1.84 8.15 17.85
C THR A 171 -3.04 7.44 17.21
N ARG A 172 -2.90 6.16 16.84
CA ARG A 172 -3.97 5.30 16.32
C ARG A 172 -3.69 3.83 16.64
N LYS A 173 -4.73 2.99 16.55
CA LYS A 173 -4.65 1.55 16.82
C LYS A 173 -4.38 0.76 15.54
N PHE A 174 -3.87 -0.45 15.68
CA PHE A 174 -3.69 -1.40 14.56
C PHE A 174 -5.02 -1.71 13.85
N GLU A 175 -6.10 -1.82 14.61
CA GLU A 175 -7.45 -2.04 14.10
C GLU A 175 -7.92 -0.92 13.14
N ASP A 176 -7.51 0.33 13.35
CA ASP A 176 -7.84 1.45 12.44
C ASP A 176 -7.30 1.21 11.02
N ARG A 177 -6.13 0.55 10.93
CA ARG A 177 -5.55 0.12 9.65
C ARG A 177 -6.43 -0.93 8.97
N LEU A 178 -6.83 -1.95 9.71
CA LEU A 178 -7.67 -3.03 9.19
C LEU A 178 -9.05 -2.52 8.78
N ASN A 179 -9.64 -1.62 9.56
CA ASN A 179 -10.92 -0.98 9.25
C ASN A 179 -10.84 -0.17 7.95
N THR A 180 -9.77 0.60 7.75
CA THR A 180 -9.55 1.33 6.48
C THR A 180 -9.43 0.37 5.31
N LEU A 181 -8.64 -0.69 5.42
CA LEU A 181 -8.51 -1.72 4.38
C LEU A 181 -9.84 -2.39 4.05
N SER A 182 -10.67 -2.66 5.06
CA SER A 182 -12.01 -3.22 4.89
C SER A 182 -12.93 -2.25 4.15
N ASN A 183 -12.93 -0.95 4.52
CA ASN A 183 -13.73 0.08 3.86
C ASN A 183 -13.35 0.26 2.39
N VAL A 184 -12.06 0.29 2.10
CA VAL A 184 -11.50 0.40 0.74
C VAL A 184 -11.96 -0.77 -0.13
N ARG A 185 -11.88 -2.00 0.39
CA ARG A 185 -12.34 -3.19 -0.32
C ARG A 185 -13.84 -3.22 -0.52
N GLY A 186 -14.60 -2.86 0.53
CA GLY A 186 -16.04 -2.76 0.45
C GLY A 186 -16.52 -1.78 -0.63
N ALA A 187 -15.69 -0.79 -0.98
CA ALA A 187 -15.91 0.14 -2.07
C ALA A 187 -15.46 -0.39 -3.46
N GLY A 188 -14.95 -1.62 -3.56
CA GLY A 188 -14.48 -2.23 -4.81
C GLY A 188 -13.09 -1.79 -5.27
N LEU A 189 -12.36 -1.02 -4.46
CA LEU A 189 -10.99 -0.60 -4.76
C LEU A 189 -9.99 -1.74 -4.57
N LYS A 190 -8.96 -1.76 -5.40
CA LYS A 190 -7.81 -2.63 -5.20
C LYS A 190 -6.95 -2.07 -4.07
N VAL A 191 -6.34 -2.97 -3.29
CA VAL A 191 -5.49 -2.58 -2.14
C VAL A 191 -4.02 -2.77 -2.49
N CYS A 192 -3.19 -1.78 -2.13
CA CYS A 192 -1.76 -1.91 -1.99
C CYS A 192 -1.44 -1.85 -0.48
N CYS A 193 -0.89 -2.92 0.08
CA CYS A 193 -0.64 -3.03 1.51
C CYS A 193 0.67 -3.78 1.77
N GLY A 194 1.40 -3.36 2.76
CA GLY A 194 2.66 -3.97 3.16
C GLY A 194 3.05 -3.61 4.59
N GLY A 195 4.31 -3.83 4.92
CA GLY A 195 4.92 -3.47 6.18
C GLY A 195 6.37 -3.06 6.03
N ILE A 196 6.97 -2.63 7.12
CA ILE A 196 8.35 -2.17 7.20
C ILE A 196 9.12 -3.13 8.09
N LEU A 197 10.32 -3.48 7.68
CA LEU A 197 11.25 -4.31 8.45
C LEU A 197 12.42 -3.47 8.93
N GLY A 198 12.99 -3.86 10.09
CA GLY A 198 14.17 -3.20 10.65
C GLY A 198 13.85 -2.08 11.63
N MET A 199 12.61 -1.99 12.14
CA MET A 199 12.20 -1.04 13.17
C MET A 199 12.41 -1.54 14.61
N GLY A 200 13.12 -2.67 14.80
CA GLY A 200 13.34 -3.30 16.09
C GLY A 200 12.39 -4.46 16.42
N GLU A 201 11.53 -4.82 15.47
CA GLU A 201 10.59 -5.94 15.58
C GLU A 201 11.33 -7.30 15.58
N THR A 202 10.73 -8.30 16.23
CA THR A 202 11.26 -9.67 16.28
C THR A 202 10.89 -10.46 15.02
N LEU A 203 11.55 -11.62 14.82
CA LEU A 203 11.15 -12.56 13.77
C LEU A 203 9.68 -13.02 13.91
N LYS A 204 9.20 -13.12 15.16
CA LYS A 204 7.80 -13.44 15.43
C LYS A 204 6.88 -12.35 14.89
N ASP A 205 7.22 -11.08 15.11
CA ASP A 205 6.43 -9.95 14.61
C ASP A 205 6.41 -9.92 13.08
N ARG A 206 7.54 -10.16 12.42
CA ARG A 206 7.63 -10.28 10.95
C ARG A 206 6.70 -11.37 10.43
N ALA A 207 6.73 -12.55 11.05
CA ALA A 207 5.88 -13.67 10.64
C ALA A 207 4.39 -13.37 10.87
N GLU A 208 4.01 -12.77 11.99
CA GLU A 208 2.61 -12.38 12.25
C GLU A 208 2.12 -11.28 11.29
N MET A 209 2.96 -10.30 10.98
CA MET A 209 2.66 -9.29 9.96
C MET A 209 2.36 -9.94 8.61
N LEU A 210 3.20 -10.89 8.15
CA LEU A 210 2.98 -11.61 6.88
C LEU A 210 1.68 -12.43 6.91
N ARG A 211 1.38 -13.07 8.04
CA ARG A 211 0.12 -13.81 8.23
C ARG A 211 -1.09 -12.90 8.17
N THR A 212 -1.01 -11.72 8.78
CA THR A 212 -2.08 -10.72 8.72
C THR A 212 -2.29 -10.23 7.29
N LEU A 213 -1.21 -9.94 6.56
CA LEU A 213 -1.29 -9.59 5.15
C LEU A 213 -1.95 -10.69 4.33
N ALA A 214 -1.54 -11.95 4.50
CA ALA A 214 -2.15 -13.08 3.79
C ALA A 214 -3.63 -13.24 4.11
N LYS A 215 -4.04 -13.19 5.39
CA LYS A 215 -5.44 -13.30 5.82
C LYS A 215 -6.30 -12.14 5.31
N SER A 216 -5.79 -10.92 5.34
CA SER A 216 -6.52 -9.73 4.91
C SER A 216 -6.97 -9.81 3.44
N PHE A 217 -6.40 -10.70 2.64
CA PHE A 217 -6.79 -10.92 1.24
C PHE A 217 -7.92 -11.94 1.03
N ILE A 218 -8.39 -12.67 2.08
CA ILE A 218 -9.46 -13.68 1.97
C ILE A 218 -10.85 -13.05 1.72
N TYR A 219 -11.13 -11.86 2.24
CA TYR A 219 -12.47 -11.27 2.21
C TYR A 219 -12.85 -10.58 0.89
N SER A 220 -12.03 -10.66 -0.16
CA SER A 220 -12.38 -10.12 -1.47
C SER A 220 -13.15 -11.15 -2.31
N ARG A 221 -14.48 -11.08 -2.35
CA ARG A 221 -15.25 -11.71 -3.41
C ARG A 221 -14.83 -11.08 -4.75
N GLY A 222 -14.10 -11.83 -5.58
CA GLY A 222 -13.62 -11.35 -6.86
C GLY A 222 -12.27 -10.61 -6.85
N GLY A 223 -11.48 -10.76 -5.79
CA GLY A 223 -10.14 -10.15 -5.70
C GLY A 223 -9.20 -10.65 -6.79
N ASP A 224 -8.68 -9.72 -7.57
CA ASP A 224 -7.69 -9.98 -8.60
C ASP A 224 -6.45 -10.64 -7.96
N LEU A 225 -6.18 -11.88 -8.35
CA LEU A 225 -5.04 -12.69 -7.90
C LEU A 225 -3.69 -11.94 -7.95
N ARG A 226 -3.63 -10.87 -8.77
CA ARG A 226 -2.47 -10.01 -8.95
C ARG A 226 -2.10 -9.17 -7.74
N ILE A 227 -3.02 -8.92 -6.79
CA ILE A 227 -2.79 -8.02 -5.66
C ILE A 227 -2.06 -8.72 -4.51
N ALA A 228 -2.48 -9.93 -4.15
CA ALA A 228 -1.89 -10.67 -3.04
C ALA A 228 -0.40 -10.96 -3.25
N SER A 229 0.00 -11.28 -4.48
CA SER A 229 1.39 -11.59 -4.80
C SER A 229 2.26 -10.34 -5.03
N ARG A 230 1.68 -9.21 -5.46
CA ARG A 230 2.43 -7.94 -5.56
C ARG A 230 2.81 -7.42 -4.18
N SER A 231 1.96 -7.57 -3.17
CA SER A 231 2.29 -7.18 -1.79
C SER A 231 3.39 -8.05 -1.20
N VAL A 232 3.40 -9.35 -1.50
CA VAL A 232 4.47 -10.26 -1.07
C VAL A 232 5.75 -10.05 -1.90
N ALA A 233 5.64 -9.78 -3.21
CA ALA A 233 6.80 -9.49 -4.06
C ALA A 233 7.43 -8.11 -3.75
N SER A 234 6.63 -7.11 -3.38
CA SER A 234 7.16 -5.82 -2.90
C SER A 234 7.94 -5.95 -1.60
N PHE A 235 7.62 -6.95 -0.79
CA PHE A 235 8.34 -7.28 0.43
C PHE A 235 9.79 -7.74 0.15
N PHE A 236 10.04 -8.42 -0.96
CA PHE A 236 11.39 -8.88 -1.36
C PHE A 236 12.21 -7.81 -2.09
N HIS A 237 11.62 -6.71 -2.54
CA HIS A 237 12.34 -5.59 -3.17
C HIS A 237 12.89 -4.57 -2.18
N LEU A 238 12.56 -4.66 -0.88
CA LEU A 238 13.02 -3.75 0.16
C LEU A 238 14.22 -4.29 0.96
N VAL A 239 14.85 -5.36 0.51
CA VAL A 239 16.04 -5.97 1.16
C VAL A 239 17.27 -5.92 0.24
N SER A 240 17.34 -4.93 -0.65
CA SER A 240 18.59 -4.62 -1.39
C SER A 240 19.08 -3.24 -1.07
#